data_5e5afee0ee28c17fe2fd5afda6b1f8ea
#
_entry.id   5e5afee0ee28c17fe2fd5afda6b1f8ea
#
_cell.length_a   1.000
_cell.length_b   1.000
_cell.length_c   1.000
_cell.angle_alpha   90.00
_cell.angle_beta   90.00
_cell.angle_gamma   90.00
#
_symmetry.space_group_name_H-M   'P 1'
#
loop_
_entity.id
_entity.type
_entity.pdbx_description
1 polymer ?
#
loop_
_entity_poly.entity_id
_entity_poly.type
_entity_poly.pdbx_seq_one_letter_code
_entity_poly.pdbx_strand_id
1 'polypeptide(L)'
;MNIVNKLVHKYLVPNRHRLLIIALGVSLLGQNEASIAAVKDAIERPSEISTLGQRSVLLASAHVGKSLVAVGERGFILLSDDQAKSWRQVPSPISVTLTGVAFADEHTGYAIGHGGSVLGTTDGGESWKVLLNGNTLVESLLTDALLKDDQEAAETARFLMDDGPDKPFLDVLLISPEHLVVVGAYGFAFESLDGGQTWNSWMSRIDNPFGLHLYSVRKQGNRILIAGEQGFVALSNNNGDSFETIETPYEGSFFTAQLPDANQIVLAGLRGNTLVSEDNGANWKQLINPIPATITASLIDSDGQLVFANQAGLLLRLKNSTLVPVNQKPLPPLTFILEKSDGDVLALSINGAISLDSGSAK
;
A
#
# COMPACT_ATOMS: atom_id res chain seq x y z
N MET A 1 -16.00 -52.69 -15.48
CA MET A 1 -16.01 -54.21 -15.40
C MET A 1 -14.71 -54.63 -14.78
N ASN A 2 -14.82 -55.02 -13.49
CA ASN A 2 -13.94 -55.91 -12.70
C ASN A 2 -12.42 -55.71 -12.71
N ILE A 3 -11.88 -55.28 -11.59
CA ILE A 3 -10.90 -56.01 -10.77
C ILE A 3 -10.74 -55.22 -9.47
N VAL A 4 -11.61 -55.49 -8.46
CA VAL A 4 -11.33 -55.31 -7.04
C VAL A 4 -12.33 -56.23 -6.30
N ASN A 5 -11.94 -57.47 -6.07
CA ASN A 5 -12.48 -58.33 -5.03
C ASN A 5 -11.71 -59.64 -5.05
N LYS A 6 -10.69 -59.76 -4.19
CA LYS A 6 -10.19 -61.01 -3.66
C LYS A 6 -9.06 -60.70 -2.68
N LEU A 7 -9.40 -60.83 -1.41
CA LEU A 7 -8.51 -61.36 -0.35
C LEU A 7 -9.07 -60.97 1.02
N VAL A 8 -10.18 -61.64 1.39
CA VAL A 8 -10.55 -61.85 2.78
C VAL A 8 -10.93 -63.32 2.86
N HIS A 9 -10.10 -64.13 3.46
CA HIS A 9 -10.43 -65.35 4.22
C HIS A 9 -9.17 -66.18 4.45
N LYS A 10 -8.72 -66.21 5.68
CA LYS A 10 -8.26 -67.40 6.40
C LYS A 10 -7.46 -66.94 7.63
N TYR A 11 -8.05 -67.19 8.76
CA TYR A 11 -7.60 -68.02 9.85
C TYR A 11 -8.40 -67.73 11.13
N LEU A 12 -9.45 -68.49 11.30
CA LEU A 12 -10.09 -68.73 12.58
C LEU A 12 -9.55 -70.08 13.09
N VAL A 13 -8.96 -70.12 14.27
CA VAL A 13 -8.96 -71.30 15.18
C VAL A 13 -8.87 -70.77 16.62
N PRO A 14 -9.73 -71.27 17.56
CA PRO A 14 -9.81 -70.80 18.93
C PRO A 14 -8.92 -71.60 19.85
N ASN A 15 -8.39 -70.98 20.91
CA ASN A 15 -8.02 -71.76 22.09
C ASN A 15 -8.36 -71.00 23.38
N ARG A 16 -9.14 -71.71 24.20
CA ARG A 16 -9.52 -71.39 25.58
C ARG A 16 -8.31 -71.56 26.48
N HIS A 17 -8.05 -70.66 27.42
CA HIS A 17 -8.02 -70.88 28.89
C HIS A 17 -7.32 -69.74 29.64
N ARG A 18 -8.03 -69.36 30.69
CA ARG A 18 -7.60 -68.77 31.97
C ARG A 18 -7.69 -67.26 32.13
N LEU A 19 -8.69 -66.88 32.92
CA LEU A 19 -8.81 -65.64 33.68
C LEU A 19 -7.53 -65.43 34.52
N LEU A 20 -7.03 -64.17 34.40
CA LEU A 20 -6.35 -63.50 35.51
C LEU A 20 -6.80 -62.06 35.52
N ILE A 21 -7.59 -61.74 36.57
CA ILE A 21 -7.98 -60.33 36.83
C ILE A 21 -6.75 -59.66 37.44
N ILE A 22 -6.15 -58.72 36.70
CA ILE A 22 -5.25 -57.72 37.27
C ILE A 22 -5.91 -56.35 37.03
N ALA A 23 -6.57 -55.90 38.12
CA ALA A 23 -6.96 -54.51 38.21
C ALA A 23 -5.69 -53.70 38.38
N LEU A 24 -5.23 -53.01 37.31
CA LEU A 24 -4.21 -51.98 37.39
C LEU A 24 -4.84 -50.67 36.98
N GLY A 25 -4.73 -49.70 37.87
CA GLY A 25 -5.32 -48.39 37.75
C GLY A 25 -4.92 -47.69 36.45
N VAL A 26 -5.90 -47.33 35.67
CA VAL A 26 -5.75 -46.33 34.60
C VAL A 26 -5.60 -45.00 35.29
N SER A 27 -4.34 -44.56 35.50
CA SER A 27 -4.05 -43.18 35.77
C SER A 27 -4.54 -42.39 34.59
N LEU A 28 -5.56 -41.57 34.80
CA LEU A 28 -5.93 -40.48 33.91
C LEU A 28 -4.71 -39.50 33.82
N LEU A 29 -3.81 -39.78 32.91
CA LEU A 29 -2.99 -38.74 32.35
C LEU A 29 -3.94 -37.89 31.49
N GLY A 30 -4.45 -36.82 32.11
CA GLY A 30 -5.07 -35.73 31.38
C GLY A 30 -4.03 -35.25 30.35
N GLN A 31 -4.24 -35.62 29.12
CA GLN A 31 -3.57 -34.92 28.02
C GLN A 31 -4.12 -33.48 28.06
N ASN A 32 -3.38 -32.56 28.72
CA ASN A 32 -3.46 -31.19 28.41
C ASN A 32 -2.98 -31.08 26.95
N GLU A 33 -3.89 -31.23 26.00
CA GLU A 33 -3.71 -30.67 24.70
C GLU A 33 -3.64 -29.15 24.95
N ALA A 34 -2.43 -28.65 25.13
CA ALA A 34 -2.18 -27.24 25.00
C ALA A 34 -2.62 -26.92 23.57
N SER A 35 -3.85 -26.42 23.42
CA SER A 35 -4.33 -25.82 22.18
C SER A 35 -3.35 -24.68 21.91
N ILE A 36 -2.37 -24.92 21.06
CA ILE A 36 -1.56 -23.85 20.46
C ILE A 36 -2.57 -23.10 19.61
N ALA A 37 -3.13 -22.02 20.17
CA ALA A 37 -3.98 -21.14 19.42
C ALA A 37 -3.16 -20.71 18.20
N ALA A 38 -3.61 -21.09 17.01
CA ALA A 38 -2.96 -20.69 15.77
C ALA A 38 -2.88 -19.15 15.78
N VAL A 39 -1.66 -18.62 15.61
CA VAL A 39 -1.48 -17.17 15.52
C VAL A 39 -2.21 -16.72 14.27
N LYS A 40 -3.19 -15.84 14.43
CA LYS A 40 -3.92 -15.26 13.29
C LYS A 40 -2.95 -14.58 12.33
N ASP A 41 -3.25 -14.63 11.05
CA ASP A 41 -2.51 -13.91 10.02
C ASP A 41 -2.48 -12.40 10.34
N ALA A 42 -1.44 -11.70 9.88
CA ALA A 42 -1.28 -10.27 10.11
C ALA A 42 -2.43 -9.43 9.52
N ILE A 43 -3.07 -9.90 8.45
CA ILE A 43 -4.26 -9.26 7.86
C ILE A 43 -5.54 -9.39 8.72
N GLU A 44 -5.53 -10.26 9.73
CA GLU A 44 -6.68 -10.52 10.63
C GLU A 44 -6.35 -10.23 12.09
N ARG A 45 -5.12 -9.86 12.38
CA ARG A 45 -4.63 -9.62 13.74
C ARG A 45 -4.50 -8.12 14.00
N PRO A 46 -5.17 -7.59 15.02
CA PRO A 46 -5.02 -6.18 15.39
C PRO A 46 -3.56 -5.78 15.66
N SER A 47 -3.23 -4.54 15.33
CA SER A 47 -1.96 -3.92 15.70
C SER A 47 -1.85 -3.79 17.22
N GLU A 48 -0.67 -4.08 17.76
CA GLU A 48 -0.38 -3.87 19.20
C GLU A 48 -0.15 -2.38 19.48
N ILE A 49 -0.76 -1.88 20.56
CA ILE A 49 -0.50 -0.52 21.03
C ILE A 49 0.90 -0.48 21.67
N SER A 50 1.74 0.40 21.16
CA SER A 50 3.14 0.53 21.57
C SER A 50 3.54 1.97 21.81
N THR A 51 4.29 2.22 22.86
CA THR A 51 4.92 3.54 23.10
C THR A 51 6.02 3.87 22.09
N LEU A 52 6.46 2.89 21.28
CA LEU A 52 7.47 3.05 20.26
C LEU A 52 6.88 3.42 18.87
N GLY A 53 5.57 3.42 18.70
CA GLY A 53 4.92 3.73 17.42
C GLY A 53 5.40 5.03 16.77
N GLN A 54 5.65 6.06 17.60
CA GLN A 54 6.17 7.36 17.11
C GLN A 54 7.61 7.30 16.54
N ARG A 55 8.37 6.25 16.81
CA ARG A 55 9.74 6.03 16.35
C ARG A 55 9.85 4.87 15.36
N SER A 56 8.73 4.36 14.92
CA SER A 56 8.66 3.27 13.95
C SER A 56 8.78 3.81 12.52
N VAL A 57 8.94 2.92 11.56
CA VAL A 57 8.91 3.28 10.15
C VAL A 57 7.51 3.78 9.79
N LEU A 58 7.40 5.06 9.42
CA LEU A 58 6.18 5.67 8.93
C LEU A 58 6.30 5.89 7.42
N LEU A 59 5.24 5.61 6.66
CA LEU A 59 5.29 5.53 5.20
C LEU A 59 4.41 6.55 4.49
N ALA A 60 3.31 6.99 5.11
CA ALA A 60 2.42 8.00 4.55
C ALA A 60 1.74 8.82 5.66
N SER A 61 1.31 10.03 5.30
CA SER A 61 0.54 10.92 6.17
C SER A 61 -0.46 11.72 5.36
N ALA A 62 -1.57 12.09 6.01
CA ALA A 62 -2.61 12.93 5.44
C ALA A 62 -3.15 13.92 6.45
N HIS A 63 -3.69 15.04 5.95
CA HIS A 63 -4.51 15.95 6.73
C HIS A 63 -5.89 15.34 7.01
N VAL A 64 -6.40 15.55 8.21
CA VAL A 64 -7.78 15.26 8.61
C VAL A 64 -8.30 16.48 9.37
N GLY A 65 -8.96 17.39 8.68
CA GLY A 65 -9.28 18.71 9.22
C GLY A 65 -8.02 19.46 9.66
N LYS A 66 -7.89 19.73 10.98
CA LYS A 66 -6.70 20.39 11.58
C LYS A 66 -5.67 19.41 12.10
N SER A 67 -6.03 18.13 12.18
CA SER A 67 -5.18 17.04 12.68
C SER A 67 -4.40 16.39 11.53
N LEU A 68 -3.46 15.51 11.89
CA LEU A 68 -2.66 14.73 10.97
C LEU A 68 -2.77 13.25 11.32
N VAL A 69 -2.91 12.40 10.32
CA VAL A 69 -2.78 10.95 10.47
C VAL A 69 -1.49 10.50 9.79
N ALA A 70 -0.73 9.62 10.43
CA ALA A 70 0.41 8.94 9.83
C ALA A 70 0.26 7.43 9.98
N VAL A 71 0.69 6.68 8.95
CA VAL A 71 0.61 5.21 8.92
C VAL A 71 1.97 4.60 8.60
N GLY A 72 2.18 3.34 9.00
CA GLY A 72 3.45 2.68 8.75
C GLY A 72 3.46 1.18 9.08
N GLU A 73 4.66 0.72 9.47
CA GLU A 73 4.88 -0.70 9.75
C GLU A 73 3.95 -1.24 10.85
N ARG A 74 3.73 -2.57 10.85
CA ARG A 74 2.94 -3.29 11.87
C ARG A 74 1.51 -2.78 12.07
N GLY A 75 0.93 -2.15 11.03
CA GLY A 75 -0.40 -1.58 11.10
C GLY A 75 -0.50 -0.35 11.99
N PHE A 76 0.61 0.33 12.28
CA PHE A 76 0.58 1.54 13.09
C PHE A 76 -0.18 2.65 12.39
N ILE A 77 -1.14 3.22 13.12
CA ILE A 77 -1.87 4.42 12.77
C ILE A 77 -1.67 5.41 13.92
N LEU A 78 -1.11 6.56 13.61
CA LEU A 78 -0.82 7.63 14.57
C LEU A 78 -1.65 8.84 14.23
N LEU A 79 -2.21 9.49 15.25
CA LEU A 79 -2.98 10.73 15.14
C LEU A 79 -2.28 11.85 15.91
N SER A 80 -2.18 13.02 15.29
CA SER A 80 -1.66 14.25 15.92
C SER A 80 -2.67 15.38 15.79
N ASP A 81 -3.03 15.99 16.93
CA ASP A 81 -3.96 17.11 17.00
C ASP A 81 -3.24 18.47 17.16
N ASP A 82 -1.90 18.46 17.12
CA ASP A 82 -1.05 19.63 17.42
C ASP A 82 0.02 19.90 16.37
N GLN A 83 -0.28 19.56 15.10
CA GLN A 83 0.61 19.76 13.94
C GLN A 83 1.94 19.01 14.05
N ALA A 84 1.86 17.73 14.41
CA ALA A 84 2.98 16.79 14.54
C ALA A 84 3.95 17.08 15.71
N LYS A 85 3.56 17.87 16.72
CA LYS A 85 4.36 18.06 17.93
C LYS A 85 4.29 16.84 18.85
N SER A 86 3.12 16.20 18.90
CA SER A 86 2.92 14.92 19.59
C SER A 86 2.03 14.00 18.78
N TRP A 87 2.17 12.70 19.03
CA TRP A 87 1.43 11.65 18.34
C TRP A 87 0.86 10.66 19.33
N ARG A 88 -0.35 10.18 19.09
CA ARG A 88 -0.94 9.04 19.80
C ARG A 88 -1.25 7.92 18.80
N GLN A 89 -1.05 6.70 19.20
CA GLN A 89 -1.46 5.56 18.40
C GLN A 89 -2.95 5.30 18.59
N VAL A 90 -3.67 5.05 17.49
CA VAL A 90 -5.05 4.58 17.49
C VAL A 90 -5.11 3.09 17.14
N PRO A 91 -6.16 2.36 17.59
CA PRO A 91 -6.29 0.95 17.25
C PRO A 91 -6.43 0.71 15.74
N SER A 92 -5.69 -0.26 15.22
CA SER A 92 -5.84 -0.77 13.86
C SER A 92 -6.29 -2.23 13.90
N PRO A 93 -7.25 -2.63 13.05
CA PRO A 93 -7.77 -4.01 13.02
C PRO A 93 -6.78 -5.04 12.44
N ILE A 94 -5.69 -4.57 11.82
CA ILE A 94 -4.67 -5.41 11.18
C ILE A 94 -3.26 -5.00 11.62
N SER A 95 -2.29 -5.90 11.45
CA SER A 95 -0.88 -5.66 11.79
C SER A 95 0.08 -5.76 10.60
N VAL A 96 -0.44 -5.69 9.36
CA VAL A 96 0.39 -5.54 8.16
C VAL A 96 0.89 -4.12 8.03
N THR A 97 1.97 -3.92 7.27
CA THR A 97 2.46 -2.58 6.97
C THR A 97 1.44 -1.80 6.14
N LEU A 98 1.10 -0.59 6.60
CA LEU A 98 0.27 0.37 5.87
C LEU A 98 1.19 1.30 5.05
N THR A 99 0.90 1.43 3.76
CA THR A 99 1.75 2.11 2.77
C THR A 99 1.22 3.46 2.34
N GLY A 100 -0.09 3.69 2.48
CA GLY A 100 -0.75 4.92 2.07
C GLY A 100 -1.93 5.27 2.97
N VAL A 101 -2.25 6.57 3.06
CA VAL A 101 -3.44 7.10 3.75
C VAL A 101 -3.90 8.38 3.05
N ALA A 102 -5.21 8.52 2.88
CA ALA A 102 -5.84 9.70 2.31
C ALA A 102 -7.17 10.00 2.99
N PHE A 103 -7.54 11.27 3.09
CA PHE A 103 -8.82 11.72 3.63
C PHE A 103 -9.54 12.59 2.60
N ALA A 104 -10.85 12.38 2.46
CA ALA A 104 -11.72 13.18 1.61
C ALA A 104 -12.20 14.45 2.32
N ASP A 105 -12.39 14.33 3.62
CA ASP A 105 -12.85 15.38 4.53
C ASP A 105 -12.32 15.12 5.95
N GLU A 106 -12.85 15.85 6.95
CA GLU A 106 -12.45 15.70 8.35
C GLU A 106 -12.96 14.42 9.04
N HIS A 107 -13.75 13.60 8.34
CA HIS A 107 -14.34 12.37 8.87
C HIS A 107 -13.95 11.14 8.10
N THR A 108 -14.02 11.20 6.76
CA THR A 108 -13.91 10.05 5.86
C THR A 108 -12.50 9.90 5.32
N GLY A 109 -11.89 8.76 5.59
CA GLY A 109 -10.54 8.47 5.12
C GLY A 109 -10.30 6.97 4.88
N TYR A 110 -9.22 6.68 4.16
CA TYR A 110 -8.81 5.34 3.79
C TYR A 110 -7.32 5.16 4.00
N ALA A 111 -6.94 3.97 4.50
CA ALA A 111 -5.55 3.54 4.58
C ALA A 111 -5.39 2.23 3.81
N ILE A 112 -4.28 2.09 3.11
CA ILE A 112 -3.96 0.93 2.28
C ILE A 112 -2.65 0.30 2.72
N GLY A 113 -2.42 -0.96 2.33
CA GLY A 113 -1.15 -1.60 2.68
C GLY A 113 -0.94 -3.00 2.14
N HIS A 114 -0.04 -3.70 2.79
CA HIS A 114 0.29 -5.10 2.53
C HIS A 114 -0.94 -6.00 2.69
N GLY A 115 -0.86 -7.19 2.09
CA GLY A 115 -1.96 -8.14 2.09
C GLY A 115 -3.19 -7.65 1.32
N GLY A 116 -3.04 -6.76 0.33
CA GLY A 116 -4.14 -6.18 -0.43
C GLY A 116 -5.15 -5.45 0.46
N SER A 117 -4.69 -4.89 1.58
CA SER A 117 -5.58 -4.35 2.61
C SER A 117 -6.02 -2.93 2.29
N VAL A 118 -7.31 -2.66 2.52
CA VAL A 118 -7.90 -1.32 2.57
C VAL A 118 -8.68 -1.19 3.87
N LEU A 119 -8.36 -0.17 4.64
CA LEU A 119 -9.09 0.24 5.84
C LEU A 119 -9.87 1.51 5.56
N GLY A 120 -11.04 1.64 6.18
CA GLY A 120 -11.85 2.87 6.14
C GLY A 120 -12.15 3.40 7.52
N THR A 121 -12.24 4.72 7.63
CA THR A 121 -12.70 5.47 8.81
C THR A 121 -13.81 6.43 8.42
N THR A 122 -14.71 6.73 9.36
CA THR A 122 -15.78 7.73 9.23
C THR A 122 -15.83 8.68 10.45
N ASP A 123 -14.79 8.66 11.27
CA ASP A 123 -14.67 9.44 12.51
C ASP A 123 -13.33 10.19 12.61
N GLY A 124 -12.74 10.54 11.46
CA GLY A 124 -11.49 11.32 11.43
C GLY A 124 -10.25 10.50 11.81
N GLY A 125 -10.32 9.18 11.68
CA GLY A 125 -9.18 8.29 11.96
C GLY A 125 -9.10 7.80 13.40
N GLU A 126 -10.11 8.04 14.23
CA GLU A 126 -10.19 7.53 15.61
C GLU A 126 -10.40 6.01 15.64
N SER A 127 -11.18 5.49 14.71
CA SER A 127 -11.40 4.06 14.53
C SER A 127 -11.36 3.66 13.07
N TRP A 128 -10.94 2.42 12.82
CA TRP A 128 -10.74 1.87 11.48
C TRP A 128 -11.37 0.48 11.35
N LYS A 129 -11.94 0.21 10.18
CA LYS A 129 -12.48 -1.12 9.82
C LYS A 129 -11.85 -1.61 8.53
N VAL A 130 -11.70 -2.93 8.40
CA VAL A 130 -11.28 -3.57 7.15
C VAL A 130 -12.42 -3.48 6.13
N LEU A 131 -12.15 -2.92 4.96
CA LEU A 131 -13.06 -2.86 3.82
C LEU A 131 -12.70 -3.92 2.79
N LEU A 132 -11.38 -4.16 2.61
CA LEU A 132 -10.85 -5.12 1.65
C LEU A 132 -9.59 -5.76 2.22
N ASN A 133 -9.33 -7.00 1.85
CA ASN A 133 -8.03 -7.66 1.96
C ASN A 133 -7.77 -8.55 0.73
N GLY A 134 -6.55 -9.02 0.56
CA GLY A 134 -6.14 -9.79 -0.61
C GLY A 134 -6.96 -11.05 -0.85
N ASN A 135 -7.45 -11.73 0.20
CA ASN A 135 -8.30 -12.91 0.06
C ASN A 135 -9.65 -12.53 -0.54
N THR A 136 -10.34 -11.55 0.05
CA THR A 136 -11.66 -11.09 -0.43
C THR A 136 -11.59 -10.44 -1.80
N LEU A 137 -10.47 -9.77 -2.12
CA LEU A 137 -10.24 -9.20 -3.45
C LEU A 137 -10.20 -10.28 -4.52
N VAL A 138 -9.39 -11.33 -4.31
CA VAL A 138 -9.22 -12.40 -5.31
C VAL A 138 -10.48 -13.24 -5.45
N GLU A 139 -11.22 -13.49 -4.37
CA GLU A 139 -12.54 -14.13 -4.40
C GLU A 139 -13.54 -13.32 -5.23
N SER A 140 -13.52 -11.99 -5.10
CA SER A 140 -14.36 -11.10 -5.91
C SER A 140 -13.98 -11.16 -7.39
N LEU A 141 -12.68 -11.12 -7.72
CA LEU A 141 -12.21 -11.24 -9.10
C LEU A 141 -12.63 -12.57 -9.75
N LEU A 142 -12.49 -13.68 -9.01
CA LEU A 142 -12.92 -15.00 -9.49
C LEU A 142 -14.43 -15.04 -9.73
N THR A 143 -15.22 -14.51 -8.80
CA THR A 143 -16.67 -14.46 -8.91
C THR A 143 -17.10 -13.64 -10.14
N ASP A 144 -16.53 -12.48 -10.35
CA ASP A 144 -16.78 -11.61 -11.49
C ASP A 144 -16.43 -12.29 -12.82
N ALA A 145 -15.27 -12.93 -12.89
CA ALA A 145 -14.83 -13.65 -14.08
C ALA A 145 -15.78 -14.80 -14.43
N LEU A 146 -16.22 -15.58 -13.43
CA LEU A 146 -17.18 -16.67 -13.64
C LEU A 146 -18.56 -16.17 -14.07
N LEU A 147 -19.04 -15.05 -13.54
CA LEU A 147 -20.31 -14.44 -13.95
C LEU A 147 -20.29 -13.92 -15.39
N LYS A 148 -19.12 -13.50 -15.88
CA LYS A 148 -18.91 -12.99 -17.25
C LYS A 148 -18.49 -14.09 -18.23
N ASP A 149 -18.37 -15.36 -17.79
CA ASP A 149 -17.86 -16.51 -18.56
C ASP A 149 -16.45 -16.25 -19.14
N ASP A 150 -15.64 -15.45 -18.42
CA ASP A 150 -14.27 -15.10 -18.78
C ASP A 150 -13.30 -16.12 -18.16
N GLN A 151 -12.95 -17.15 -18.94
CA GLN A 151 -12.09 -18.23 -18.47
C GLN A 151 -10.65 -17.78 -18.18
N GLU A 152 -10.10 -16.85 -18.94
CA GLU A 152 -8.74 -16.33 -18.76
C GLU A 152 -8.64 -15.50 -17.46
N ALA A 153 -9.60 -14.62 -17.21
CA ALA A 153 -9.68 -13.89 -15.95
C ALA A 153 -9.90 -14.83 -14.75
N ALA A 154 -10.70 -15.89 -14.91
CA ALA A 154 -10.92 -16.88 -13.87
C ALA A 154 -9.66 -17.70 -13.55
N GLU A 155 -8.86 -18.07 -14.55
CA GLU A 155 -7.56 -18.74 -14.34
C GLU A 155 -6.56 -17.82 -13.65
N THR A 156 -6.49 -16.55 -14.06
CA THR A 156 -5.66 -15.52 -13.40
C THR A 156 -6.06 -15.35 -11.94
N ALA A 157 -7.35 -15.25 -11.64
CA ALA A 157 -7.83 -15.12 -10.27
C ALA A 157 -7.49 -16.35 -9.41
N ARG A 158 -7.60 -17.58 -9.95
CA ARG A 158 -7.18 -18.80 -9.25
C ARG A 158 -5.67 -18.82 -8.95
N PHE A 159 -4.86 -18.41 -9.93
CA PHE A 159 -3.41 -18.29 -9.73
C PHE A 159 -3.07 -17.30 -8.61
N LEU A 160 -3.72 -16.13 -8.60
CA LEU A 160 -3.55 -15.13 -7.55
C LEU A 160 -4.00 -15.64 -6.16
N MET A 161 -5.04 -16.49 -6.13
CA MET A 161 -5.52 -17.13 -4.90
C MET A 161 -4.51 -18.13 -4.34
N ASP A 162 -3.93 -18.97 -5.19
CA ASP A 162 -2.92 -19.96 -4.81
C ASP A 162 -1.61 -19.29 -4.34
N ASP A 163 -1.26 -18.14 -4.91
CA ASP A 163 -0.09 -17.33 -4.55
C ASP A 163 -0.25 -16.57 -3.22
N GLY A 164 -1.47 -16.53 -2.68
CA GLY A 164 -1.79 -15.93 -1.39
C GLY A 164 -2.08 -14.42 -1.42
N PRO A 165 -2.44 -13.83 -0.25
CA PRO A 165 -2.96 -12.47 -0.18
C PRO A 165 -1.89 -11.38 -0.23
N ASP A 166 -0.59 -11.69 -0.13
CA ASP A 166 0.46 -10.69 0.06
C ASP A 166 0.81 -9.93 -1.25
N LYS A 167 -0.15 -9.13 -1.70
CA LYS A 167 -0.03 -8.24 -2.84
C LYS A 167 -0.33 -6.81 -2.38
N PRO A 168 0.72 -6.03 -1.99
CA PRO A 168 0.52 -4.72 -1.40
C PRO A 168 -0.09 -3.72 -2.39
N PHE A 169 -1.06 -2.92 -1.89
CA PHE A 169 -1.34 -1.62 -2.47
C PHE A 169 -0.26 -0.63 -2.03
N LEU A 170 0.15 0.27 -2.92
CA LEU A 170 1.31 1.13 -2.74
C LEU A 170 0.95 2.62 -2.78
N ASP A 171 -0.12 3.00 -3.48
CA ASP A 171 -0.62 4.37 -3.48
C ASP A 171 -2.15 4.40 -3.61
N VAL A 172 -2.77 5.45 -3.09
CA VAL A 172 -4.21 5.68 -3.10
C VAL A 172 -4.53 7.07 -3.60
N LEU A 173 -5.43 7.15 -4.57
CA LEU A 173 -6.02 8.37 -5.07
C LEU A 173 -7.47 8.46 -4.58
N LEU A 174 -7.78 9.49 -3.83
CA LEU A 174 -9.13 9.78 -3.37
C LEU A 174 -9.72 10.90 -4.23
N ILE A 175 -10.82 10.61 -4.94
CA ILE A 175 -11.50 11.53 -5.86
C ILE A 175 -12.71 12.17 -5.17
N SER A 176 -13.44 11.40 -4.37
CA SER A 176 -14.51 11.84 -3.47
C SER A 176 -14.57 10.92 -2.26
N PRO A 177 -15.42 11.20 -1.24
CA PRO A 177 -15.59 10.29 -0.10
C PRO A 177 -15.96 8.85 -0.49
N GLU A 178 -16.68 8.65 -1.58
CA GLU A 178 -17.12 7.34 -2.09
C GLU A 178 -16.22 6.81 -3.21
N HIS A 179 -15.43 7.69 -3.87
CA HIS A 179 -14.68 7.33 -5.07
C HIS A 179 -13.18 7.32 -4.81
N LEU A 180 -12.61 6.13 -4.78
CA LEU A 180 -11.19 5.92 -4.57
C LEU A 180 -10.59 4.93 -5.59
N VAL A 181 -9.32 5.15 -5.90
CA VAL A 181 -8.50 4.27 -6.74
C VAL A 181 -7.27 3.85 -5.96
N VAL A 182 -6.95 2.57 -6.00
CA VAL A 182 -5.74 2.02 -5.37
C VAL A 182 -4.87 1.35 -6.43
N VAL A 183 -3.57 1.56 -6.36
CA VAL A 183 -2.59 0.91 -7.24
C VAL A 183 -1.52 0.21 -6.41
N GLY A 184 -0.87 -0.81 -6.98
CA GLY A 184 0.06 -1.59 -6.19
C GLY A 184 0.96 -2.54 -6.97
N ALA A 185 1.47 -3.54 -6.26
CA ALA A 185 2.32 -4.56 -6.81
C ALA A 185 1.58 -5.42 -7.85
N TYR A 186 2.35 -6.07 -8.72
CA TYR A 186 1.85 -6.96 -9.77
C TYR A 186 0.87 -6.30 -10.75
N GLY A 187 0.97 -4.97 -10.93
CA GLY A 187 0.08 -4.20 -11.81
C GLY A 187 -1.33 -4.01 -11.25
N PHE A 188 -1.56 -4.30 -9.97
CA PHE A 188 -2.86 -4.13 -9.35
C PHE A 188 -3.33 -2.68 -9.41
N ALA A 189 -4.52 -2.49 -9.95
CA ALA A 189 -5.22 -1.23 -10.02
C ALA A 189 -6.73 -1.48 -9.89
N PHE A 190 -7.35 -0.89 -8.88
CA PHE A 190 -8.76 -1.08 -8.57
C PHE A 190 -9.43 0.23 -8.21
N GLU A 191 -10.70 0.33 -8.52
CA GLU A 191 -11.58 1.46 -8.27
C GLU A 191 -12.76 1.03 -7.40
N SER A 192 -13.11 1.84 -6.42
CA SER A 192 -14.38 1.76 -5.72
C SER A 192 -15.16 3.06 -5.91
N LEU A 193 -16.46 2.95 -6.16
CA LEU A 193 -17.40 4.07 -6.34
C LEU A 193 -18.41 4.18 -5.17
N ASP A 194 -18.24 3.37 -4.14
CA ASP A 194 -19.18 3.21 -3.03
C ASP A 194 -18.49 3.18 -1.65
N GLY A 195 -17.34 3.84 -1.55
CA GLY A 195 -16.59 3.94 -0.30
C GLY A 195 -15.91 2.65 0.13
N GLY A 196 -15.48 1.83 -0.83
CA GLY A 196 -14.74 0.60 -0.59
C GLY A 196 -15.60 -0.63 -0.31
N GLN A 197 -16.93 -0.57 -0.58
CA GLN A 197 -17.81 -1.72 -0.40
C GLN A 197 -17.70 -2.70 -1.57
N THR A 198 -17.58 -2.18 -2.80
CA THR A 198 -17.32 -2.97 -4.00
C THR A 198 -16.13 -2.43 -4.79
N TRP A 199 -15.49 -3.29 -5.57
CA TRP A 199 -14.26 -2.97 -6.29
C TRP A 199 -14.32 -3.43 -7.74
N ASN A 200 -13.92 -2.54 -8.66
CA ASN A 200 -13.80 -2.80 -10.08
C ASN A 200 -12.33 -2.80 -10.48
N SER A 201 -11.93 -3.78 -11.27
CA SER A 201 -10.55 -3.85 -11.77
C SER A 201 -10.31 -2.80 -12.87
N TRP A 202 -9.19 -2.08 -12.77
CA TRP A 202 -8.65 -1.22 -13.82
C TRP A 202 -7.55 -1.91 -14.64
N MET A 203 -7.15 -3.12 -14.26
CA MET A 203 -6.02 -3.81 -14.90
C MET A 203 -6.19 -3.96 -16.41
N SER A 204 -7.39 -4.21 -16.91
CA SER A 204 -7.69 -4.27 -18.36
C SER A 204 -7.67 -2.91 -19.07
N ARG A 205 -7.70 -1.79 -18.33
CA ARG A 205 -7.62 -0.42 -18.89
C ARG A 205 -6.18 0.06 -19.06
N ILE A 206 -5.21 -0.64 -18.44
CA ILE A 206 -3.80 -0.29 -18.35
C ILE A 206 -3.00 -1.35 -19.10
N ASP A 207 -2.30 -0.95 -20.15
CA ASP A 207 -1.43 -1.87 -20.89
C ASP A 207 -0.14 -2.14 -20.07
N ASN A 208 -0.22 -3.14 -19.18
CA ASN A 208 0.87 -3.57 -18.30
C ASN A 208 1.00 -5.12 -18.35
N PRO A 209 1.40 -5.69 -19.50
CA PRO A 209 1.41 -7.14 -19.70
C PRO A 209 2.43 -7.89 -18.82
N PHE A 210 3.42 -7.19 -18.28
CA PHE A 210 4.44 -7.77 -17.41
C PHE A 210 4.08 -7.70 -15.92
N GLY A 211 2.93 -7.11 -15.56
CA GLY A 211 2.54 -6.93 -14.16
C GLY A 211 3.52 -6.06 -13.36
N LEU A 212 4.12 -5.05 -14.00
CA LEU A 212 5.04 -4.12 -13.34
C LEU A 212 4.36 -3.44 -12.16
N HIS A 213 5.11 -3.22 -11.07
CA HIS A 213 4.59 -2.58 -9.88
C HIS A 213 4.24 -1.11 -10.15
N LEU A 214 3.06 -0.69 -9.67
CA LEU A 214 2.56 0.67 -9.79
C LEU A 214 2.77 1.39 -8.45
N TYR A 215 3.66 2.39 -8.43
CA TYR A 215 4.10 3.04 -7.19
C TYR A 215 3.40 4.36 -6.89
N SER A 216 2.83 4.99 -7.90
CA SER A 216 2.22 6.32 -7.73
C SER A 216 1.01 6.49 -8.65
N VAL A 217 -0.07 7.07 -8.12
CA VAL A 217 -1.24 7.50 -8.89
C VAL A 217 -1.61 8.92 -8.53
N ARG A 218 -1.71 9.81 -9.54
CA ARG A 218 -2.00 11.24 -9.36
C ARG A 218 -3.09 11.70 -10.31
N LYS A 219 -3.88 12.68 -9.88
CA LYS A 219 -4.97 13.25 -10.66
C LYS A 219 -4.88 14.76 -10.74
N GLN A 220 -5.13 15.31 -11.93
CA GLN A 220 -5.36 16.73 -12.16
C GLN A 220 -6.40 16.93 -13.26
N GLY A 221 -7.52 17.56 -12.92
CA GLY A 221 -8.65 17.64 -13.85
C GLY A 221 -9.13 16.25 -14.28
N ASN A 222 -9.17 15.99 -15.58
CA ASN A 222 -9.53 14.69 -16.16
C ASN A 222 -8.32 13.75 -16.35
N ARG A 223 -7.10 14.24 -16.06
CA ARG A 223 -5.88 13.46 -16.20
C ARG A 223 -5.64 12.61 -14.96
N ILE A 224 -5.33 11.33 -15.19
CA ILE A 224 -4.83 10.43 -14.15
C ILE A 224 -3.53 9.83 -14.66
N LEU A 225 -2.46 10.03 -13.89
CA LEU A 225 -1.12 9.54 -14.16
C LEU A 225 -0.81 8.38 -13.22
N ILE A 226 -0.30 7.29 -13.76
CA ILE A 226 0.26 6.17 -13.01
C ILE A 226 1.74 6.06 -13.36
N ALA A 227 2.60 5.93 -12.35
CA ALA A 227 4.03 5.72 -12.53
C ALA A 227 4.49 4.49 -11.71
N GLY A 228 5.49 3.77 -12.23
CA GLY A 228 5.82 2.48 -11.67
C GLY A 228 7.25 1.99 -11.93
N GLU A 229 7.35 0.69 -11.93
CA GLU A 229 8.58 -0.08 -12.09
C GLU A 229 9.12 0.00 -13.52
N GLN A 230 10.44 -0.09 -13.68
CA GLN A 230 11.13 -0.18 -14.97
C GLN A 230 10.75 0.94 -15.97
N GLY A 231 10.55 2.16 -15.46
CA GLY A 231 10.20 3.31 -16.30
C GLY A 231 8.74 3.36 -16.72
N PHE A 232 7.88 2.46 -16.20
CA PHE A 232 6.47 2.40 -16.56
C PHE A 232 5.73 3.70 -16.22
N VAL A 233 5.05 4.25 -17.21
CA VAL A 233 4.18 5.42 -17.07
C VAL A 233 2.94 5.23 -17.94
N ALA A 234 1.77 5.45 -17.37
CA ALA A 234 0.49 5.46 -18.09
C ALA A 234 -0.31 6.72 -17.74
N LEU A 235 -0.89 7.34 -18.76
CA LEU A 235 -1.69 8.56 -18.62
C LEU A 235 -3.10 8.32 -19.18
N SER A 236 -4.09 8.63 -18.38
CA SER A 236 -5.47 8.80 -18.81
C SER A 236 -5.78 10.28 -18.98
N ASN A 237 -6.51 10.65 -20.03
CA ASN A 237 -7.07 11.97 -20.25
C ASN A 237 -8.61 12.02 -20.10
N ASN A 238 -9.22 10.92 -19.65
CA ASN A 238 -10.67 10.70 -19.57
C ASN A 238 -11.12 10.11 -18.23
N ASN A 239 -10.52 10.58 -17.12
CA ASN A 239 -10.81 10.16 -15.74
C ASN A 239 -10.61 8.65 -15.46
N GLY A 240 -9.70 7.98 -16.18
CA GLY A 240 -9.38 6.57 -15.95
C GLY A 240 -10.21 5.59 -16.80
N ASP A 241 -11.02 6.05 -17.74
CA ASP A 241 -11.74 5.15 -18.64
C ASP A 241 -10.79 4.36 -19.55
N SER A 242 -9.68 4.98 -19.96
CA SER A 242 -8.59 4.34 -20.68
C SER A 242 -7.26 5.01 -20.38
N PHE A 243 -6.16 4.26 -20.56
CA PHE A 243 -4.80 4.75 -20.37
C PHE A 243 -3.97 4.53 -21.62
N GLU A 244 -3.06 5.45 -21.88
CA GLU A 244 -2.01 5.34 -22.90
C GLU A 244 -0.68 5.21 -22.18
N THR A 245 0.15 4.22 -22.57
CA THR A 245 1.51 4.09 -22.07
C THR A 245 2.38 5.19 -22.67
N ILE A 246 3.15 5.86 -21.82
CA ILE A 246 4.07 6.93 -22.21
C ILE A 246 5.51 6.39 -22.12
N GLU A 247 6.24 6.46 -23.21
CA GLU A 247 7.66 6.11 -23.22
C GLU A 247 8.49 7.16 -22.48
N THR A 248 9.41 6.70 -21.66
CA THR A 248 10.36 7.54 -20.94
C THR A 248 11.80 7.18 -21.31
N PRO A 249 12.75 8.12 -21.28
CA PRO A 249 14.16 7.83 -21.58
C PRO A 249 14.90 7.13 -20.41
N TYR A 250 14.19 6.54 -19.45
CA TYR A 250 14.75 5.94 -18.25
C TYR A 250 14.04 4.62 -17.90
N GLU A 251 14.80 3.55 -17.81
CA GLU A 251 14.29 2.21 -17.51
C GLU A 251 14.26 1.85 -16.00
N GLY A 252 14.54 2.80 -15.11
CA GLY A 252 14.47 2.59 -13.67
C GLY A 252 13.13 3.00 -13.08
N SER A 253 12.85 2.54 -11.87
CA SER A 253 11.56 2.76 -11.19
C SER A 253 11.34 4.22 -10.78
N PHE A 254 10.11 4.71 -10.98
CA PHE A 254 9.60 5.98 -10.47
C PHE A 254 8.73 5.72 -9.24
N PHE A 255 9.15 6.21 -8.08
CA PHE A 255 8.43 6.02 -6.82
C PHE A 255 7.43 7.14 -6.52
N THR A 256 7.56 8.27 -7.20
CA THR A 256 6.65 9.42 -7.03
C THR A 256 6.47 10.17 -8.33
N ALA A 257 5.29 10.73 -8.50
CA ALA A 257 4.91 11.53 -9.65
C ALA A 257 4.12 12.76 -9.22
N GLN A 258 4.12 13.81 -10.05
CA GLN A 258 3.29 15.01 -9.88
C GLN A 258 2.75 15.50 -11.22
N LEU A 259 1.59 16.14 -11.18
CA LEU A 259 0.95 16.83 -12.28
C LEU A 259 0.80 18.32 -11.90
N PRO A 260 1.86 19.16 -12.05
CA PRO A 260 1.83 20.53 -11.57
C PRO A 260 0.83 21.42 -12.35
N ASP A 261 0.68 21.18 -13.64
CA ASP A 261 -0.28 21.88 -14.50
C ASP A 261 -0.86 20.97 -15.60
N ALA A 262 -1.67 21.55 -16.48
CA ALA A 262 -2.44 20.79 -17.48
C ALA A 262 -1.58 19.97 -18.47
N ASN A 263 -0.32 20.30 -18.66
CA ASN A 263 0.56 19.63 -19.62
C ASN A 263 1.85 19.09 -18.99
N GLN A 264 2.13 19.48 -17.75
CA GLN A 264 3.36 19.08 -17.08
C GLN A 264 3.21 17.74 -16.39
N ILE A 265 4.27 16.94 -16.49
CA ILE A 265 4.45 15.69 -15.76
C ILE A 265 5.83 15.72 -15.11
N VAL A 266 5.90 15.37 -13.83
CA VAL A 266 7.15 15.21 -13.10
C VAL A 266 7.22 13.81 -12.55
N LEU A 267 8.32 13.11 -12.83
CA LEU A 267 8.59 11.74 -12.36
C LEU A 267 9.90 11.73 -11.59
N ALA A 268 9.95 11.06 -10.46
CA ALA A 268 11.18 10.92 -9.69
C ALA A 268 11.28 9.53 -9.01
N GLY A 269 12.52 9.03 -8.85
CA GLY A 269 12.64 7.70 -8.27
C GLY A 269 14.08 7.22 -8.06
N LEU A 270 14.35 6.03 -8.56
CA LEU A 270 15.56 5.26 -8.30
C LEU A 270 16.83 6.05 -8.67
N ARG A 271 17.83 6.02 -7.76
CA ARG A 271 19.12 6.72 -7.91
C ARG A 271 19.00 8.23 -8.10
N GLY A 272 17.85 8.82 -7.69
CA GLY A 272 17.63 10.26 -7.77
C GLY A 272 17.28 10.77 -9.16
N ASN A 273 17.00 9.87 -10.12
CA ASN A 273 16.55 10.29 -11.46
C ASN A 273 15.22 11.04 -11.35
N THR A 274 15.18 12.20 -12.01
CA THR A 274 14.01 13.06 -12.05
C THR A 274 13.82 13.54 -13.47
N LEU A 275 12.65 13.31 -14.03
CA LEU A 275 12.25 13.72 -15.38
C LEU A 275 11.12 14.72 -15.31
N VAL A 276 11.12 15.69 -16.21
CA VAL A 276 10.04 16.65 -16.40
C VAL A 276 9.65 16.64 -17.88
N SER A 277 8.36 16.54 -18.13
CA SER A 277 7.75 16.83 -19.43
C SER A 277 6.86 18.08 -19.30
N GLU A 278 6.86 18.93 -20.32
CA GLU A 278 6.01 20.11 -20.43
C GLU A 278 4.92 19.96 -21.52
N ASP A 279 4.83 18.75 -22.10
CA ASP A 279 3.99 18.43 -23.25
C ASP A 279 3.32 17.06 -23.13
N ASN A 280 2.83 16.73 -21.94
CA ASN A 280 2.12 15.49 -21.63
C ASN A 280 2.92 14.20 -21.90
N GLY A 281 4.23 14.25 -21.74
CA GLY A 281 5.09 13.08 -21.92
C GLY A 281 5.61 12.88 -23.34
N ALA A 282 5.34 13.81 -24.28
CA ALA A 282 5.86 13.71 -25.64
C ALA A 282 7.39 13.93 -25.69
N ASN A 283 7.90 14.83 -24.84
CA ASN A 283 9.34 15.08 -24.68
C ASN A 283 9.71 15.16 -23.21
N TRP A 284 10.93 14.71 -22.87
CA TRP A 284 11.42 14.65 -21.50
C TRP A 284 12.74 15.39 -21.34
N LYS A 285 12.85 16.10 -20.21
CA LYS A 285 14.06 16.74 -19.73
C LYS A 285 14.46 16.10 -18.40
N GLN A 286 15.68 15.59 -18.33
CA GLN A 286 16.24 15.12 -17.07
C GLN A 286 16.75 16.29 -16.23
N LEU A 287 16.33 16.37 -14.96
CA LEU A 287 16.85 17.36 -14.02
C LEU A 287 18.22 16.92 -13.50
N ILE A 288 19.07 17.89 -13.23
CA ILE A 288 20.39 17.65 -12.62
C ILE A 288 20.18 17.38 -11.12
N ASN A 289 20.53 16.18 -10.71
CA ASN A 289 20.57 15.81 -9.28
C ASN A 289 21.99 15.41 -8.89
N PRO A 290 22.73 16.27 -8.15
CA PRO A 290 24.11 15.94 -7.74
C PRO A 290 24.19 14.86 -6.67
N ILE A 291 23.04 14.43 -6.10
CA ILE A 291 22.95 13.46 -5.01
C ILE A 291 22.21 12.23 -5.53
N PRO A 292 22.91 11.14 -5.92
CA PRO A 292 22.31 9.97 -6.56
C PRO A 292 21.62 9.04 -5.53
N ALA A 293 20.86 9.63 -4.60
CA ALA A 293 20.03 8.92 -3.64
C ALA A 293 18.59 8.83 -4.15
N THR A 294 17.97 7.68 -3.98
CA THR A 294 16.59 7.42 -4.40
C THR A 294 15.64 8.47 -3.83
N ILE A 295 14.86 9.10 -4.71
CA ILE A 295 13.75 9.97 -4.32
C ILE A 295 12.56 9.07 -3.98
N THR A 296 12.03 9.25 -2.78
CA THR A 296 10.95 8.42 -2.21
C THR A 296 9.60 9.10 -2.23
N ALA A 297 9.59 10.43 -2.19
CA ALA A 297 8.36 11.21 -2.18
C ALA A 297 8.58 12.57 -2.82
N SER A 298 7.48 13.17 -3.31
CA SER A 298 7.42 14.55 -3.77
C SER A 298 6.08 15.18 -3.39
N LEU A 299 6.06 16.49 -3.27
CA LEU A 299 4.84 17.29 -3.15
C LEU A 299 4.97 18.58 -3.96
N ILE A 300 3.84 19.20 -4.23
CA ILE A 300 3.75 20.60 -4.67
C ILE A 300 3.28 21.36 -3.44
N ASP A 301 4.10 22.32 -2.97
CA ASP A 301 3.75 23.12 -1.80
C ASP A 301 2.72 24.22 -2.13
N SER A 302 2.26 24.94 -1.10
CA SER A 302 1.28 26.02 -1.23
C SER A 302 1.75 27.20 -2.11
N ASP A 303 3.07 27.34 -2.33
CA ASP A 303 3.66 28.31 -3.24
C ASP A 303 3.78 27.78 -4.69
N GLY A 304 3.29 26.53 -4.95
CA GLY A 304 3.38 25.85 -6.24
C GLY A 304 4.77 25.28 -6.57
N GLN A 305 5.66 25.17 -5.57
CA GLN A 305 7.00 24.67 -5.76
C GLN A 305 7.09 23.17 -5.53
N LEU A 306 7.87 22.50 -6.37
CA LEU A 306 8.17 21.07 -6.19
C LEU A 306 9.19 20.86 -5.08
N VAL A 307 8.84 20.02 -4.13
CA VAL A 307 9.71 19.54 -3.06
C VAL A 307 9.85 18.03 -3.16
N PHE A 308 11.07 17.54 -3.02
CA PHE A 308 11.37 16.10 -3.08
C PHE A 308 12.05 15.66 -1.78
N ALA A 309 11.80 14.43 -1.38
CA ALA A 309 12.49 13.76 -0.28
C ALA A 309 13.29 12.57 -0.79
N ASN A 310 14.44 12.28 -0.20
CA ASN A 310 15.27 11.17 -0.62
C ASN A 310 15.77 10.29 0.53
N GLN A 311 16.29 9.13 0.19
CA GLN A 311 16.85 8.17 1.15
C GLN A 311 18.16 8.63 1.81
N ALA A 312 18.80 9.71 1.32
CA ALA A 312 19.93 10.33 2.01
C ALA A 312 19.49 11.30 3.12
N GLY A 313 18.19 11.39 3.42
CA GLY A 313 17.66 12.27 4.46
C GLY A 313 17.60 13.74 4.05
N LEU A 314 17.52 14.03 2.75
CA LEU A 314 17.50 15.40 2.24
C LEU A 314 16.16 15.75 1.61
N LEU A 315 15.70 16.96 1.91
CA LEU A 315 14.68 17.66 1.14
C LEU A 315 15.37 18.43 0.03
N LEU A 316 14.83 18.35 -1.19
CA LEU A 316 15.39 18.98 -2.38
C LEU A 316 14.34 19.90 -3.00
N ARG A 317 14.78 21.05 -3.50
CA ARG A 317 13.96 21.97 -4.34
C ARG A 317 14.62 22.18 -5.70
N LEU A 318 13.79 22.48 -6.68
CA LEU A 318 14.27 22.77 -8.02
C LEU A 318 14.77 24.22 -8.12
N LYS A 319 16.04 24.39 -8.55
CA LYS A 319 16.64 25.69 -8.85
C LYS A 319 17.40 25.62 -10.17
N ASN A 320 16.95 26.33 -11.18
CA ASN A 320 17.60 26.38 -12.51
C ASN A 320 17.88 24.97 -13.08
N SER A 321 16.87 24.08 -13.12
CA SER A 321 16.97 22.69 -13.59
C SER A 321 17.87 21.78 -12.73
N THR A 322 18.30 22.21 -11.56
CA THR A 322 19.11 21.43 -10.62
C THR A 322 18.35 21.24 -9.30
N LEU A 323 18.37 20.04 -8.77
CA LEU A 323 17.85 19.74 -7.43
C LEU A 323 18.89 20.11 -6.38
N VAL A 324 18.55 21.03 -5.48
CA VAL A 324 19.43 21.50 -4.42
C VAL A 324 18.85 21.16 -3.05
N PRO A 325 19.67 20.69 -2.10
CA PRO A 325 19.23 20.45 -0.73
C PRO A 325 18.83 21.75 -0.04
N VAL A 326 17.72 21.69 0.73
CA VAL A 326 17.25 22.82 1.54
C VAL A 326 17.54 22.60 3.03
N ASN A 327 17.59 21.38 3.53
CA ASN A 327 18.02 21.11 4.89
C ASN A 327 19.57 21.02 4.97
N GLN A 328 20.15 21.68 5.98
CA GLN A 328 21.62 21.76 6.15
C GLN A 328 22.24 20.47 6.64
N LYS A 329 21.49 19.65 7.39
CA LYS A 329 21.95 18.37 7.95
C LYS A 329 21.05 17.26 7.45
N PRO A 330 21.62 16.13 7.00
CA PRO A 330 20.82 14.97 6.64
C PRO A 330 19.98 14.49 7.84
N LEU A 331 18.75 14.12 7.55
CA LEU A 331 17.81 13.43 8.43
C LEU A 331 17.99 11.91 8.27
N PRO A 332 17.33 11.08 9.08
CA PRO A 332 17.18 9.67 8.74
C PRO A 332 16.60 9.49 7.34
N PRO A 333 16.81 8.33 6.66
CA PRO A 333 16.23 8.07 5.35
C PRO A 333 14.73 8.40 5.31
N LEU A 334 14.36 9.31 4.41
CA LEU A 334 12.99 9.81 4.31
C LEU A 334 12.13 8.83 3.50
N THR A 335 10.88 8.71 3.90
CA THR A 335 9.88 7.85 3.27
C THR A 335 8.74 8.64 2.65
N PHE A 336 8.37 9.78 3.25
CA PHE A 336 7.24 10.61 2.82
C PHE A 336 7.42 12.06 3.29
N ILE A 337 6.74 12.99 2.63
CA ILE A 337 6.66 14.40 3.03
C ILE A 337 5.24 14.93 2.87
N LEU A 338 4.87 15.85 3.76
CA LEU A 338 3.61 16.56 3.75
C LEU A 338 3.84 18.01 4.17
N GLU A 339 3.25 18.98 3.49
CA GLU A 339 3.18 20.35 3.97
C GLU A 339 2.10 20.47 5.04
N LYS A 340 2.43 21.00 6.22
CA LYS A 340 1.49 21.23 7.31
C LYS A 340 0.68 22.51 7.08
N SER A 341 -0.41 22.69 7.83
CA SER A 341 -1.27 23.87 7.72
C SER A 341 -0.59 25.20 8.09
N ASP A 342 0.55 25.16 8.79
CA ASP A 342 1.38 26.30 9.14
C ASP A 342 2.47 26.60 8.08
N GLY A 343 2.51 25.85 6.98
CA GLY A 343 3.49 25.95 5.91
C GLY A 343 4.83 25.24 6.20
N ASP A 344 4.98 24.63 7.37
CA ASP A 344 6.11 23.80 7.70
C ASP A 344 6.01 22.43 7.02
N VAL A 345 7.12 21.71 6.93
CA VAL A 345 7.15 20.36 6.32
C VAL A 345 7.19 19.28 7.40
N LEU A 346 6.24 18.35 7.34
CA LEU A 346 6.33 17.07 8.02
C LEU A 346 7.08 16.11 7.12
N ALA A 347 8.20 15.59 7.59
CA ALA A 347 8.95 14.52 6.95
C ALA A 347 8.77 13.22 7.75
N LEU A 348 8.37 12.15 7.09
CA LEU A 348 8.35 10.81 7.66
C LEU A 348 9.64 10.08 7.29
N SER A 349 10.06 9.19 8.17
CA SER A 349 11.33 8.49 8.04
C SER A 349 11.26 7.07 8.59
N ILE A 350 12.34 6.33 8.43
CA ILE A 350 12.50 5.02 9.08
C ILE A 350 12.59 5.10 10.62
N ASN A 351 12.68 6.30 11.18
CA ASN A 351 12.80 6.57 12.63
C ASN A 351 11.65 7.45 13.16
N GLY A 352 10.52 7.49 12.45
CA GLY A 352 9.34 8.25 12.84
C GLY A 352 9.17 9.58 12.10
N ALA A 353 8.33 10.44 12.68
CA ALA A 353 7.94 11.73 12.13
C ALA A 353 8.87 12.86 12.61
N ILE A 354 9.23 13.77 11.70
CA ILE A 354 10.12 14.91 11.94
C ILE A 354 9.44 16.17 11.40
N SER A 355 9.20 17.15 12.25
CA SER A 355 8.69 18.46 11.83
C SER A 355 9.85 19.38 11.52
N LEU A 356 9.82 20.03 10.37
CA LEU A 356 10.85 20.96 9.90
C LEU A 356 10.23 22.33 9.71
N ASP A 357 10.82 23.35 10.33
CA ASP A 357 10.36 24.74 10.18
C ASP A 357 10.55 25.22 8.73
N SER A 358 9.59 25.94 8.19
CA SER A 358 9.61 26.49 6.85
C SER A 358 10.82 27.41 6.60
N GLY A 359 11.39 28.01 7.65
CA GLY A 359 12.65 28.79 7.61
C GLY A 359 13.90 27.95 7.34
N SER A 360 13.86 26.64 7.61
CA SER A 360 14.96 25.71 7.30
C SER A 360 14.78 25.04 5.93
N ALA A 361 13.64 25.26 5.28
CA ALA A 361 13.28 24.70 3.97
C ALA A 361 13.18 25.77 2.84
N LYS A 362 13.54 27.04 3.14
CA LYS A 362 13.58 28.15 2.16
C LYS A 362 14.94 28.40 1.56
#